data_8272b4be49da3031c0cc967a4827bc8a
#
_entry.id   8272b4be49da3031c0cc967a4827bc8a
#
_cell.length_a   1.000
_cell.length_b   1.000
_cell.length_c   1.000
_cell.angle_alpha   90.00
_cell.angle_beta   90.00
_cell.angle_gamma   90.00
#
_symmetry.space_group_name_H-M   'P 1'
#
loop_
_entity.id
_entity.type
_entity.pdbx_description
1 polymer ?
#
loop_
_entity_poly.entity_id
_entity_poly.type
_entity_poly.pdbx_seq_one_letter_code
_entity_poly.pdbx_strand_id
1 'polypeptide(L)'
;MFRYFGPPGTGKTTTLINQVEKALGAGVLPNQIGFFSFTRKAAEEARDRAAAKFNLDPKELPFFRTLHSMSLAMSDIRTDQVMQKEHYKELSQIMGFELSTDKRIDYNDDIPSIVKANDPILGVINLARLRKVDLRDQYNETDIEESWNTVSYVAKSL
;
A
#
# COMPACT_ATOMS: atom_id res chain seq x y z
N MET A 1 13.49 -17.95 10.62
CA MET A 1 12.34 -17.39 9.87
C MET A 1 11.33 -18.52 9.68
N PHE A 2 10.06 -18.31 10.07
CA PHE A 2 8.99 -19.30 9.90
C PHE A 2 8.04 -18.84 8.80
N ARG A 3 7.54 -19.76 7.99
CA ARG A 3 6.53 -19.50 6.97
C ARG A 3 5.32 -20.38 7.22
N TYR A 4 4.13 -19.79 7.25
CA TYR A 4 2.86 -20.49 7.46
C TYR A 4 2.01 -20.40 6.20
N PHE A 5 1.69 -21.53 5.61
CA PHE A 5 0.86 -21.65 4.41
C PHE A 5 -0.47 -22.31 4.76
N GLY A 6 -1.52 -21.96 4.04
CA GLY A 6 -2.82 -22.59 4.17
C GLY A 6 -3.94 -21.77 3.54
N PRO A 7 -5.08 -22.35 3.23
CA PRO A 7 -6.25 -21.65 2.71
C PRO A 7 -6.84 -20.67 3.75
N PRO A 8 -7.79 -19.82 3.38
CA PRO A 8 -8.55 -19.00 4.30
C PRO A 8 -9.14 -19.84 5.45
N GLY A 9 -9.21 -19.28 6.65
CA GLY A 9 -9.82 -19.96 7.82
C GLY A 9 -8.90 -20.94 8.57
N THR A 10 -7.68 -21.21 8.14
CA THR A 10 -6.76 -22.17 8.79
C THR A 10 -6.01 -21.63 10.01
N GLY A 11 -6.39 -20.48 10.54
CA GLY A 11 -5.80 -19.94 11.76
C GLY A 11 -4.42 -19.27 11.59
N LYS A 12 -4.00 -18.91 10.36
CA LYS A 12 -2.71 -18.23 10.13
C LYS A 12 -2.55 -16.97 10.97
N THR A 13 -3.56 -16.11 11.00
CA THR A 13 -3.56 -14.89 11.82
C THR A 13 -3.46 -15.21 13.31
N THR A 14 -4.19 -16.23 13.79
CA THR A 14 -4.10 -16.70 15.17
C THR A 14 -2.69 -17.18 15.51
N THR A 15 -2.06 -17.93 14.60
CA THR A 15 -0.68 -18.38 14.78
C THR A 15 0.30 -17.20 14.89
N LEU A 16 0.11 -16.15 14.06
CA LEU A 16 0.94 -14.94 14.13
C LEU A 16 0.71 -14.16 15.44
N ILE A 17 -0.53 -14.04 15.92
CA ILE A 17 -0.83 -13.44 17.21
C ILE A 17 -0.21 -14.24 18.38
N ASN A 18 -0.14 -15.56 18.28
CA ASN A 18 0.56 -16.38 19.27
C ASN A 18 2.09 -16.15 19.25
N GLN A 19 2.69 -15.74 18.11
CA GLN A 19 4.09 -15.30 18.10
C GLN A 19 4.27 -13.94 18.81
N VAL A 20 3.30 -13.03 18.67
CA VAL A 20 3.26 -11.78 19.44
C VAL A 20 3.23 -12.08 20.95
N GLU A 21 2.39 -13.02 21.39
CA GLU A 21 2.33 -13.47 22.78
C GLU A 21 3.68 -13.95 23.30
N LYS A 22 4.37 -14.78 22.51
CA LYS A 22 5.70 -15.26 22.88
C LYS A 22 6.72 -14.12 23.03
N ALA A 23 6.66 -13.13 22.14
CA ALA A 23 7.54 -11.97 22.21
C ALA A 23 7.27 -11.14 23.46
N LEU A 24 6.00 -10.87 23.77
CA LEU A 24 5.59 -10.18 25.00
C LEU A 24 6.01 -10.95 26.25
N GLY A 25 5.83 -12.28 26.27
CA GLY A 25 6.24 -13.16 27.37
C GLY A 25 7.78 -13.22 27.53
N ALA A 26 8.53 -12.94 26.48
CA ALA A 26 9.99 -12.81 26.50
C ALA A 26 10.46 -11.39 26.91
N GLY A 27 9.54 -10.48 27.28
CA GLY A 27 9.85 -9.13 27.72
C GLY A 27 10.01 -8.10 26.60
N VAL A 28 9.68 -8.43 25.34
CA VAL A 28 9.66 -7.45 24.26
C VAL A 28 8.49 -6.49 24.47
N LEU A 29 8.76 -5.19 24.42
CA LEU A 29 7.72 -4.17 24.63
C LEU A 29 6.72 -4.15 23.45
N PRO A 30 5.42 -3.88 23.70
CA PRO A 30 4.40 -3.84 22.65
C PRO A 30 4.75 -2.91 21.49
N ASN A 31 5.35 -1.76 21.78
CA ASN A 31 5.80 -0.77 20.80
C ASN A 31 7.08 -1.17 20.03
N GLN A 32 7.64 -2.34 20.29
CA GLN A 32 8.77 -2.91 19.56
C GLN A 32 8.34 -4.09 18.68
N ILE A 33 7.05 -4.42 18.65
CA ILE A 33 6.51 -5.53 17.88
C ILE A 33 5.80 -5.00 16.64
N GLY A 34 6.30 -5.39 15.45
CA GLY A 34 5.67 -5.09 14.17
C GLY A 34 4.79 -6.22 13.67
N PHE A 35 3.56 -5.92 13.29
CA PHE A 35 2.64 -6.81 12.60
C PHE A 35 2.14 -6.14 11.33
N PHE A 36 2.45 -6.72 10.17
CA PHE A 36 2.16 -6.11 8.88
C PHE A 36 1.16 -6.91 8.08
N SER A 37 0.23 -6.21 7.45
CA SER A 37 -0.74 -6.77 6.53
C SER A 37 -0.81 -5.97 5.23
N PHE A 38 -1.35 -6.57 4.17
CA PHE A 38 -1.60 -5.85 2.92
C PHE A 38 -2.77 -4.88 3.03
N THR A 39 -3.82 -5.26 3.76
CA THR A 39 -5.00 -4.42 3.92
C THR A 39 -5.03 -3.74 5.28
N ARG A 40 -5.56 -2.52 5.30
CA ARG A 40 -5.77 -1.75 6.53
C ARG A 40 -6.69 -2.48 7.50
N LYS A 41 -7.80 -3.03 6.99
CA LYS A 41 -8.78 -3.78 7.78
C LYS A 41 -8.14 -4.97 8.50
N ALA A 42 -7.31 -5.77 7.80
CA ALA A 42 -6.66 -6.92 8.41
C ALA A 42 -5.61 -6.50 9.46
N ALA A 43 -4.91 -5.39 9.26
CA ALA A 43 -3.98 -4.85 10.24
C ALA A 43 -4.71 -4.35 11.52
N GLU A 44 -5.82 -3.63 11.34
CA GLU A 44 -6.67 -3.15 12.44
C GLU A 44 -7.28 -4.32 13.22
N GLU A 45 -7.83 -5.31 12.54
CA GLU A 45 -8.38 -6.52 13.15
C GLU A 45 -7.34 -7.28 13.97
N ALA A 46 -6.12 -7.43 13.44
CA ALA A 46 -5.03 -8.08 14.17
C ALA A 46 -4.60 -7.28 15.40
N ARG A 47 -4.55 -5.95 15.29
CA ARG A 47 -4.25 -5.05 16.40
C ARG A 47 -5.30 -5.18 17.51
N ASP A 48 -6.57 -5.10 17.15
CA ASP A 48 -7.68 -5.13 18.11
C ASP A 48 -7.77 -6.50 18.80
N ARG A 49 -7.53 -7.58 18.08
CA ARG A 49 -7.42 -8.94 18.65
C ARG A 49 -6.24 -9.07 19.62
N ALA A 50 -5.08 -8.53 19.25
CA ALA A 50 -3.91 -8.54 20.14
C ALA A 50 -4.14 -7.69 21.39
N ALA A 51 -4.68 -6.48 21.23
CA ALA A 51 -5.02 -5.58 22.33
C ALA A 51 -5.98 -6.25 23.33
N ALA A 52 -7.06 -6.85 22.82
CA ALA A 52 -8.03 -7.58 23.65
C ALA A 52 -7.41 -8.80 24.35
N LYS A 53 -6.59 -9.59 23.62
CA LYS A 53 -5.97 -10.81 24.16
C LYS A 53 -4.95 -10.52 25.27
N PHE A 54 -4.19 -9.43 25.14
CA PHE A 54 -3.09 -9.10 26.05
C PHE A 54 -3.43 -7.98 27.03
N ASN A 55 -4.68 -7.51 27.03
CA ASN A 55 -5.17 -6.41 27.87
C ASN A 55 -4.32 -5.12 27.70
N LEU A 56 -4.05 -4.76 26.43
CA LEU A 56 -3.30 -3.58 26.03
C LEU A 56 -4.24 -2.53 25.43
N ASP A 57 -3.84 -1.24 25.53
CA ASP A 57 -4.46 -0.21 24.69
C ASP A 57 -4.00 -0.41 23.21
N PRO A 58 -4.88 -0.36 22.21
CA PRO A 58 -4.49 -0.40 20.81
C PRO A 58 -3.39 0.61 20.43
N LYS A 59 -3.27 1.72 21.15
CA LYS A 59 -2.21 2.72 20.98
C LYS A 59 -0.81 2.21 21.35
N GLU A 60 -0.74 1.19 22.19
CA GLU A 60 0.53 0.56 22.57
C GLU A 60 1.09 -0.34 21.46
N LEU A 61 0.29 -0.61 20.42
CA LEU A 61 0.64 -1.42 19.26
C LEU A 61 0.77 -0.56 17.99
N PRO A 62 1.65 0.46 17.95
CA PRO A 62 1.74 1.44 16.87
C PRO A 62 2.18 0.84 15.54
N PHE A 63 2.81 -0.33 15.55
CA PHE A 63 3.35 -0.99 14.36
C PHE A 63 2.48 -2.16 13.85
N PHE A 64 1.22 -2.22 14.30
CA PHE A 64 0.20 -3.08 13.69
C PHE A 64 -0.47 -2.31 12.55
N ARG A 65 0.11 -2.37 11.35
CA ARG A 65 -0.31 -1.55 10.21
C ARG A 65 0.05 -2.18 8.86
N THR A 66 -0.30 -1.51 7.77
CA THR A 66 0.15 -1.92 6.44
C THR A 66 1.62 -1.52 6.21
N LEU A 67 2.31 -2.24 5.32
CA LEU A 67 3.68 -1.89 4.93
C LEU A 67 3.77 -0.47 4.37
N HIS A 68 2.79 -0.04 3.55
CA HIS A 68 2.75 1.32 3.00
C HIS A 68 2.66 2.38 4.12
N SER A 69 1.77 2.17 5.08
CA SER A 69 1.62 3.07 6.22
C SER A 69 2.88 3.10 7.11
N MET A 70 3.59 1.96 7.22
CA MET A 70 4.86 1.91 7.93
C MET A 70 5.97 2.64 7.18
N SER A 71 6.07 2.41 5.87
CA SER A 71 7.06 3.07 5.02
C SER A 71 6.91 4.60 5.06
N LEU A 72 5.66 5.09 5.00
CA LEU A 72 5.39 6.52 5.13
C LEU A 72 5.77 7.05 6.52
N ALA A 73 5.44 6.30 7.59
CA ALA A 73 5.78 6.70 8.95
C ALA A 73 7.30 6.71 9.24
N MET A 74 8.08 5.91 8.50
CA MET A 74 9.54 5.84 8.61
C MET A 74 10.26 6.75 7.60
N SER A 75 9.56 7.35 6.67
CA SER A 75 10.12 8.31 5.72
C SER A 75 10.04 9.73 6.27
N ASP A 76 10.91 10.61 5.78
CA ASP A 76 10.84 12.05 6.07
C ASP A 76 9.73 12.75 5.25
N ILE A 77 8.92 11.98 4.52
CA ILE A 77 7.84 12.49 3.67
C ILE A 77 6.62 12.74 4.54
N ARG A 78 6.12 13.97 4.52
CA ARG A 78 4.86 14.34 5.16
C ARG A 78 3.68 13.93 4.27
N THR A 79 2.55 13.63 4.89
CA THR A 79 1.33 13.21 4.16
C THR A 79 0.86 14.24 3.12
N ASP A 80 1.09 15.54 3.39
CA ASP A 80 0.76 16.63 2.48
C ASP A 80 1.71 16.75 1.27
N GLN A 81 2.84 16.04 1.29
CA GLN A 81 3.78 15.92 0.18
C GLN A 81 3.47 14.73 -0.73
N VAL A 82 2.51 13.88 -0.35
CA VAL A 82 2.06 12.75 -1.18
C VAL A 82 0.92 13.23 -2.08
N MET A 83 1.00 12.93 -3.37
CA MET A 83 -0.07 13.27 -4.31
C MET A 83 -1.40 12.66 -3.87
N GLN A 84 -2.40 13.52 -3.74
CA GLN A 84 -3.78 13.18 -3.42
C GLN A 84 -4.66 13.31 -4.67
N LYS A 85 -5.91 12.87 -4.58
CA LYS A 85 -6.87 12.94 -5.68
C LYS A 85 -7.07 14.37 -6.22
N GLU A 86 -7.03 15.34 -5.34
CA GLU A 86 -7.17 16.77 -5.66
C GLU A 86 -6.02 17.25 -6.56
N HIS A 87 -4.80 16.84 -6.26
CA HIS A 87 -3.61 17.19 -7.05
C HIS A 87 -3.68 16.62 -8.48
N TYR A 88 -4.20 15.38 -8.65
CA TYR A 88 -4.43 14.81 -9.98
C TYR A 88 -5.49 15.59 -10.78
N LYS A 89 -6.52 16.13 -10.11
CA LYS A 89 -7.51 16.99 -10.77
C LYS A 89 -6.92 18.32 -11.22
N GLU A 90 -6.12 18.96 -10.36
CA GLU A 90 -5.40 20.18 -10.74
C GLU A 90 -4.47 19.93 -11.90
N LEU A 91 -3.72 18.84 -11.87
CA LEU A 91 -2.83 18.43 -12.95
C LEU A 91 -3.61 18.22 -14.25
N SER A 92 -4.76 17.56 -14.19
CA SER A 92 -5.65 17.36 -15.34
C SER A 92 -6.10 18.69 -15.96
N GLN A 93 -6.46 19.66 -15.14
CA GLN A 93 -6.86 21.00 -15.60
C GLN A 93 -5.70 21.74 -16.28
N ILE A 94 -4.51 21.66 -15.70
CA ILE A 94 -3.31 22.30 -16.26
C ILE A 94 -2.92 21.68 -17.60
N MET A 95 -3.04 20.36 -17.71
CA MET A 95 -2.66 19.62 -18.92
C MET A 95 -3.73 19.65 -20.02
N GLY A 96 -4.98 20.02 -19.69
CA GLY A 96 -6.08 20.06 -20.64
C GLY A 96 -6.63 18.70 -21.06
N PHE A 97 -6.36 17.62 -20.29
CA PHE A 97 -6.96 16.30 -20.45
C PHE A 97 -7.17 15.62 -19.09
N GLU A 98 -8.15 14.73 -19.02
CA GLU A 98 -8.56 14.09 -17.77
C GLU A 98 -7.63 12.92 -17.41
N LEU A 99 -7.02 12.99 -16.22
CA LEU A 99 -6.36 11.86 -15.58
C LEU A 99 -7.36 11.18 -14.66
N SER A 100 -7.81 9.99 -15.00
CA SER A 100 -8.80 9.25 -14.22
C SER A 100 -8.17 8.63 -12.99
N THR A 101 -8.41 9.22 -11.83
CA THR A 101 -8.09 8.63 -10.53
C THR A 101 -9.29 7.90 -9.92
N ASP A 102 -10.40 7.82 -10.64
CA ASP A 102 -11.63 7.23 -10.12
C ASP A 102 -11.68 5.72 -10.35
N LYS A 103 -11.41 4.99 -9.31
CA LYS A 103 -12.36 4.07 -8.66
C LYS A 103 -11.81 3.77 -7.29
N ARG A 104 -12.71 3.74 -6.32
CA ARG A 104 -12.49 3.27 -4.96
C ARG A 104 -11.50 2.12 -5.04
N ILE A 105 -10.33 2.31 -4.47
CA ILE A 105 -9.50 1.20 -4.07
C ILE A 105 -10.40 0.40 -3.14
N ASP A 106 -11.05 -0.60 -3.67
CA ASP A 106 -11.82 -1.53 -2.86
C ASP A 106 -10.76 -2.35 -2.13
N TYR A 107 -10.50 -1.96 -0.89
CA TYR A 107 -9.52 -2.63 -0.02
C TYR A 107 -9.90 -4.08 0.30
N ASN A 108 -10.97 -4.58 -0.30
CA ASN A 108 -11.39 -5.98 -0.25
C ASN A 108 -10.76 -6.85 -1.34
N ASP A 109 -10.14 -6.28 -2.37
CA ASP A 109 -9.36 -7.05 -3.33
C ASP A 109 -7.97 -7.34 -2.73
N ASP A 110 -7.63 -8.61 -2.59
CA ASP A 110 -6.38 -9.13 -2.05
C ASP A 110 -5.13 -8.77 -2.89
N ILE A 111 -5.27 -7.95 -3.92
CA ILE A 111 -4.19 -7.46 -4.77
C ILE A 111 -4.13 -5.95 -4.65
N PRO A 112 -3.00 -5.36 -4.20
CA PRO A 112 -2.83 -3.92 -4.19
C PRO A 112 -3.11 -3.36 -5.58
N SER A 113 -4.09 -2.47 -5.69
CA SER A 113 -4.52 -1.84 -6.94
C SER A 113 -3.50 -0.90 -7.58
N ILE A 114 -2.23 -1.05 -7.24
CA ILE A 114 -1.09 -0.40 -7.91
C ILE A 114 -1.05 -0.78 -9.42
N VAL A 115 -1.67 -1.92 -9.79
CA VAL A 115 -1.70 -2.41 -11.18
C VAL A 115 -2.96 -1.97 -11.93
N LYS A 116 -3.98 -1.48 -11.23
CA LYS A 116 -5.22 -0.97 -11.83
C LYS A 116 -5.34 0.54 -11.63
N ALA A 117 -4.39 1.31 -12.12
CA ALA A 117 -4.70 2.67 -12.47
C ALA A 117 -5.76 2.59 -13.58
N ASN A 118 -6.96 3.12 -13.36
CA ASN A 118 -7.99 3.17 -14.41
C ASN A 118 -7.59 4.08 -15.56
N ASP A 119 -6.52 4.83 -15.38
CA ASP A 119 -5.91 5.69 -16.36
C ASP A 119 -4.73 4.95 -17.00
N PRO A 120 -4.75 4.71 -18.30
CA PRO A 120 -3.70 3.96 -19.00
C PRO A 120 -2.33 4.64 -18.89
N ILE A 121 -2.27 5.97 -18.92
CA ILE A 121 -1.02 6.73 -18.80
C ILE A 121 -0.40 6.51 -17.41
N LEU A 122 -1.19 6.71 -16.34
CA LEU A 122 -0.73 6.48 -14.98
C LEU A 122 -0.38 5.00 -14.74
N GLY A 123 -1.10 4.09 -15.41
CA GLY A 123 -0.82 2.66 -15.40
C GLY A 123 0.58 2.32 -15.90
N VAL A 124 0.96 2.84 -17.07
CA VAL A 124 2.28 2.65 -17.65
C VAL A 124 3.38 3.26 -16.77
N ILE A 125 3.17 4.48 -16.29
CA ILE A 125 4.15 5.18 -15.44
C ILE A 125 4.38 4.40 -14.14
N ASN A 126 3.31 3.97 -13.48
CA ASN A 126 3.41 3.22 -12.24
C ASN A 126 4.04 1.84 -12.45
N LEU A 127 3.70 1.17 -13.55
CA LEU A 127 4.28 -0.14 -13.87
C LEU A 127 5.78 -0.05 -14.15
N ALA A 128 6.23 0.99 -14.88
CA ALA A 128 7.65 1.25 -15.10
C ALA A 128 8.40 1.44 -13.76
N ARG A 129 7.84 2.25 -12.86
CA ARG A 129 8.40 2.49 -11.52
C ARG A 129 8.48 1.21 -10.68
N LEU A 130 7.42 0.40 -10.71
CA LEU A 130 7.37 -0.88 -9.98
C LEU A 130 8.39 -1.89 -10.50
N ARG A 131 8.49 -2.03 -11.82
CA ARG A 131 9.42 -2.94 -12.48
C ARG A 131 10.85 -2.43 -12.46
N LYS A 132 11.05 -1.14 -12.12
CA LYS A 132 12.35 -0.44 -12.18
C LYS A 132 12.97 -0.50 -13.59
N VAL A 133 12.15 -0.35 -14.61
CA VAL A 133 12.56 -0.28 -16.01
C VAL A 133 12.40 1.13 -16.54
N ASP A 134 13.05 1.42 -17.70
CA ASP A 134 12.85 2.69 -18.39
C ASP A 134 11.39 2.87 -18.80
N LEU A 135 10.88 4.10 -18.69
CA LEU A 135 9.49 4.39 -19.03
C LEU A 135 9.19 4.14 -20.50
N ARG A 136 10.17 4.41 -21.39
CA ARG A 136 10.02 4.19 -22.83
C ARG A 136 9.91 2.72 -23.17
N ASP A 137 10.70 1.88 -22.47
CA ASP A 137 10.65 0.43 -22.64
C ASP A 137 9.30 -0.10 -22.18
N GLN A 138 8.84 0.34 -20.99
CA GLN A 138 7.52 -0.04 -20.51
C GLN A 138 6.39 0.42 -21.43
N TYR A 139 6.47 1.62 -22.00
CA TYR A 139 5.50 2.12 -22.97
C TYR A 139 5.44 1.25 -24.21
N ASN A 140 6.59 0.85 -24.75
CA ASN A 140 6.67 0.01 -25.94
C ASN A 140 6.13 -1.42 -25.71
N GLU A 141 6.17 -1.90 -24.46
CA GLU A 141 5.61 -3.21 -24.05
C GLU A 141 4.11 -3.14 -23.76
N THR A 142 3.55 -1.94 -23.61
CA THR A 142 2.15 -1.76 -23.21
C THR A 142 1.33 -1.27 -24.40
N ASP A 143 0.21 -1.95 -24.66
CA ASP A 143 -0.73 -1.56 -25.70
C ASP A 143 -1.69 -0.49 -25.13
N ILE A 144 -1.39 0.79 -25.41
CA ILE A 144 -2.23 1.94 -25.03
C ILE A 144 -2.43 2.86 -26.23
N GLU A 145 -3.57 3.53 -26.29
CA GLU A 145 -3.92 4.44 -27.39
C GLU A 145 -3.16 5.77 -27.33
N GLU A 146 -2.74 6.19 -26.15
CA GLU A 146 -2.10 7.47 -25.88
C GLU A 146 -0.67 7.51 -26.45
N SER A 147 -0.33 8.67 -27.02
CA SER A 147 0.99 8.85 -27.62
C SER A 147 2.11 8.86 -26.57
N TRP A 148 3.32 8.48 -27.00
CA TRP A 148 4.52 8.61 -26.17
C TRP A 148 4.71 10.03 -25.62
N ASN A 149 4.44 11.05 -26.47
CA ASN A 149 4.60 12.45 -26.05
C ASN A 149 3.69 12.78 -24.87
N THR A 150 2.45 12.29 -24.89
CA THR A 150 1.48 12.44 -23.78
C THR A 150 1.99 11.76 -22.52
N VAL A 151 2.38 10.48 -22.63
CA VAL A 151 2.89 9.71 -21.47
C VAL A 151 4.14 10.35 -20.87
N SER A 152 5.10 10.76 -21.72
CA SER A 152 6.34 11.41 -21.29
C SER A 152 6.08 12.77 -20.64
N TYR A 153 5.12 13.53 -21.15
CA TYR A 153 4.72 14.82 -20.59
C TYR A 153 4.12 14.65 -19.18
N VAL A 154 3.17 13.72 -19.04
CA VAL A 154 2.56 13.42 -17.71
C VAL A 154 3.62 12.95 -16.73
N ALA A 155 4.50 12.04 -17.14
CA ALA A 155 5.55 11.50 -16.26
C ALA A 155 6.53 12.57 -15.74
N LYS A 156 6.79 13.61 -16.52
CA LYS A 156 7.64 14.75 -16.14
C LYS A 156 6.92 15.74 -15.20
N SER A 157 5.60 15.71 -15.20
CA SER A 157 4.76 16.61 -14.40
C SER A 157 4.36 16.01 -13.05
N LEU A 158 4.60 14.69 -12.86
CA LEU A 158 4.41 13.93 -11.62
C LEU A 158 5.70 13.89 -10.77
#